data_bb35097f768de4fce744e99cf4b1dd6e
#
_entry.id   bb35097f768de4fce744e99cf4b1dd6e
#
_cell.length_a   1.000
_cell.length_b   1.000
_cell.length_c   1.000
_cell.angle_alpha   90.00
_cell.angle_beta   90.00
_cell.angle_gamma   90.00
#
_symmetry.space_group_name_H-M   'P 1'
#
loop_
_entity.id
_entity.type
_entity.pdbx_description
1 polymer ?
#
loop_
_entity_poly.entity_id
_entity_poly.type
_entity_poly.pdbx_seq_one_letter_code
_entity_poly.pdbx_strand_id
1 'polypeptide(L)'
;GRIRRPLGAALSIGTTKITKSEGSNRSDTSGFETVDTIHRLKNKIQIWLPDLKYSDDLAAIKYSNAPNYFNTATTAIKTMYKQVGPYQIDENGLLKSGVIIRHLLLPNMLENTLRVIDWIADNFEPGQVLFSLMHQYIPCGRAAEYPEINRVVTAEEYQKVEQYLFNSG
;
A
#
# COMPACT_ATOMS: atom_id res chain seq x y z
N GLY A 1 -12.20 -21.99 11.38
CA GLY A 1 -10.95 -21.29 11.22
C GLY A 1 -10.57 -21.27 9.74
N ARG A 2 -10.55 -20.09 9.11
CA ARG A 2 -9.97 -19.97 7.76
C ARG A 2 -8.47 -20.21 7.89
N ILE A 3 -7.95 -21.20 7.19
CA ILE A 3 -6.52 -21.36 6.99
C ILE A 3 -6.10 -20.17 6.12
N ARG A 4 -5.40 -19.20 6.72
CA ARG A 4 -4.78 -18.11 5.97
C ARG A 4 -3.71 -18.72 5.08
N ARG A 5 -3.83 -18.54 3.77
CA ARG A 5 -2.79 -18.94 2.84
C ARG A 5 -1.62 -17.95 2.95
N PRO A 6 -0.38 -18.42 2.90
CA PRO A 6 0.76 -17.54 2.92
C PRO A 6 0.70 -16.52 1.77
N LEU A 7 0.90 -15.26 2.08
CA LEU A 7 1.21 -14.20 1.11
C LEU A 7 2.62 -14.46 0.57
N GLY A 8 2.77 -15.49 -0.29
CA GLY A 8 4.08 -15.89 -0.77
C GLY A 8 4.86 -14.71 -1.35
N ALA A 9 6.15 -14.66 -1.08
CA ALA A 9 7.28 -13.88 -1.64
C ALA A 9 7.04 -12.49 -2.30
N ALA A 10 5.80 -12.00 -2.37
CA ALA A 10 5.41 -10.72 -2.98
C ALA A 10 5.46 -9.54 -2.01
N LEU A 11 5.79 -9.78 -0.74
CA LEU A 11 5.98 -8.74 0.26
C LEU A 11 7.43 -8.27 0.21
N SER A 12 7.68 -7.25 -0.61
CA SER A 12 8.96 -6.56 -0.60
C SER A 12 9.04 -5.68 0.64
N ILE A 13 9.75 -6.18 1.65
CA ILE A 13 10.20 -5.37 2.77
C ILE A 13 11.45 -4.61 2.30
N GLY A 14 11.36 -3.31 2.23
CA GLY A 14 12.52 -2.47 1.97
C GLY A 14 12.43 -1.64 0.70
N THR A 15 13.31 -0.69 0.59
CA THR A 15 13.54 0.21 -0.55
C THR A 15 13.89 -0.57 -1.82
N THR A 16 12.92 -1.27 -2.39
CA THR A 16 13.07 -1.75 -3.75
C THR A 16 13.10 -0.51 -4.63
N LYS A 17 14.27 -0.17 -5.17
CA LYS A 17 14.35 0.81 -6.25
C LYS A 17 13.47 0.29 -7.37
N ILE A 18 12.26 0.83 -7.47
CA ILE A 18 11.38 0.55 -8.58
C ILE A 18 11.95 1.32 -9.76
N THR A 19 12.86 0.69 -10.48
CA THR A 19 13.37 1.23 -11.74
C THR A 19 12.33 0.96 -12.81
N LYS A 20 11.99 2.00 -13.55
CA LYS A 20 11.08 1.94 -14.68
C LYS A 20 11.75 1.16 -15.81
N SER A 21 11.10 0.13 -16.35
CA SER A 21 11.49 -0.42 -17.65
C SER A 21 11.18 0.62 -18.74
N GLU A 22 12.03 0.72 -19.74
CA GLU A 22 11.75 1.61 -20.89
C GLU A 22 10.39 1.27 -21.52
N GLY A 23 9.54 2.30 -21.68
CA GLY A 23 8.22 2.18 -22.29
C GLY A 23 7.04 1.92 -21.34
N SER A 24 7.23 1.76 -20.02
CA SER A 24 6.11 1.63 -19.08
C SER A 24 5.67 2.97 -18.49
N ASN A 25 4.38 3.26 -18.48
CA ASN A 25 3.80 4.41 -17.81
C ASN A 25 3.40 4.03 -16.37
N ARG A 26 3.78 4.89 -15.43
CA ARG A 26 3.55 4.74 -13.99
C ARG A 26 2.69 5.89 -13.50
N SER A 27 1.76 5.61 -12.58
CA SER A 27 0.99 6.62 -11.87
C SER A 27 1.11 6.40 -10.37
N ASP A 28 1.60 7.43 -9.67
CA ASP A 28 1.60 7.52 -8.20
C ASP A 28 0.30 8.18 -7.78
N THR A 29 -0.43 7.55 -6.87
CA THR A 29 -1.71 8.09 -6.40
C THR A 29 -1.75 8.15 -4.88
N SER A 30 -2.42 9.17 -4.35
CA SER A 30 -2.61 9.35 -2.91
C SER A 30 -3.67 8.44 -2.29
N GLY A 31 -4.25 7.54 -3.08
CA GLY A 31 -5.37 6.69 -2.68
C GLY A 31 -6.76 7.36 -2.81
N PHE A 32 -6.80 8.62 -3.22
CA PHE A 32 -8.05 9.37 -3.46
C PHE A 32 -8.44 9.50 -4.94
N GLU A 33 -7.80 8.73 -5.80
CA GLU A 33 -8.19 8.71 -7.21
C GLU A 33 -9.63 8.22 -7.36
N THR A 34 -10.43 8.98 -8.09
CA THR A 34 -11.79 8.55 -8.39
C THR A 34 -11.76 7.41 -9.40
N VAL A 35 -12.74 6.51 -9.29
CA VAL A 35 -12.92 5.41 -10.25
C VAL A 35 -13.00 5.93 -11.68
N ASP A 36 -13.64 7.08 -11.91
CA ASP A 36 -13.73 7.71 -13.22
C ASP A 36 -12.38 8.12 -13.77
N THR A 37 -11.50 8.69 -12.92
CA THR A 37 -10.13 9.05 -13.33
C THR A 37 -9.34 7.79 -13.72
N ILE A 38 -9.46 6.72 -12.92
CA ILE A 38 -8.80 5.44 -13.21
C ILE A 38 -9.29 4.88 -14.56
N HIS A 39 -10.61 4.94 -14.84
CA HIS A 39 -11.18 4.50 -16.11
C HIS A 39 -10.68 5.30 -17.30
N ARG A 40 -10.53 6.63 -17.18
CA ARG A 40 -9.98 7.49 -18.25
C ARG A 40 -8.53 7.18 -18.60
N LEU A 41 -7.78 6.61 -17.63
CA LEU A 41 -6.38 6.22 -17.79
C LEU A 41 -6.21 4.76 -18.26
N LYS A 42 -7.31 4.06 -18.54
CA LYS A 42 -7.28 2.69 -19.03
C LYS A 42 -6.39 2.58 -20.28
N ASN A 43 -5.55 1.57 -20.31
CA ASN A 43 -4.54 1.30 -21.36
C ASN A 43 -3.41 2.35 -21.48
N LYS A 44 -3.40 3.39 -20.63
CA LYS A 44 -2.33 4.40 -20.61
C LYS A 44 -1.33 4.16 -19.48
N ILE A 45 -1.76 3.53 -18.40
CA ILE A 45 -0.95 3.23 -17.21
C ILE A 45 -0.76 1.72 -17.11
N GLN A 46 0.48 1.28 -16.97
CA GLN A 46 0.85 -0.12 -16.75
C GLN A 46 1.15 -0.40 -15.29
N ILE A 47 1.65 0.59 -14.54
CA ILE A 47 2.05 0.44 -13.15
C ILE A 47 1.31 1.46 -12.30
N TRP A 48 0.51 0.98 -11.35
CA TRP A 48 -0.19 1.79 -10.37
C TRP A 48 0.50 1.70 -9.01
N LEU A 49 0.70 2.85 -8.35
CA LEU A 49 1.29 2.93 -7.02
C LEU A 49 0.34 3.65 -6.04
N PRO A 50 -0.80 3.05 -5.70
CA PRO A 50 -1.71 3.65 -4.74
C PRO A 50 -1.17 3.60 -3.33
N ASP A 51 -1.42 4.66 -2.55
CA ASP A 51 -1.23 4.65 -1.11
C ASP A 51 -2.48 4.09 -0.42
N LEU A 52 -2.29 3.20 0.54
CA LEU A 52 -3.32 2.77 1.48
C LEU A 52 -2.85 3.12 2.89
N LYS A 53 -3.19 4.33 3.34
CA LYS A 53 -2.64 4.93 4.56
C LYS A 53 -3.36 4.48 5.83
N TYR A 54 -4.68 4.36 5.76
CA TYR A 54 -5.53 4.09 6.91
C TYR A 54 -6.43 2.89 6.65
N SER A 55 -6.65 2.10 7.70
CA SER A 55 -7.53 0.93 7.68
C SER A 55 -8.97 1.26 8.07
N ASP A 56 -9.21 2.48 8.54
CA ASP A 56 -10.51 2.98 8.94
C ASP A 56 -10.65 4.50 8.74
N ASP A 57 -11.89 4.99 8.82
CA ASP A 57 -12.19 6.40 8.60
C ASP A 57 -11.87 7.27 9.82
N LEU A 58 -11.76 6.72 11.02
CA LEU A 58 -11.47 7.52 12.23
C LEU A 58 -10.06 8.12 12.14
N ALA A 59 -9.07 7.30 11.83
CA ALA A 59 -7.70 7.75 11.62
C ALA A 59 -7.60 8.67 10.39
N ALA A 60 -8.29 8.33 9.30
CA ALA A 60 -8.30 9.12 8.08
C ALA A 60 -8.87 10.53 8.28
N ILE A 61 -9.97 10.66 9.02
CA ILE A 61 -10.56 11.96 9.37
C ILE A 61 -9.64 12.71 10.30
N LYS A 62 -9.14 12.05 11.35
CA LYS A 62 -8.29 12.69 12.37
C LYS A 62 -7.02 13.30 11.76
N TYR A 63 -6.27 12.53 11.00
CA TYR A 63 -4.93 12.94 10.53
C TYR A 63 -4.94 13.57 9.13
N SER A 64 -5.94 13.31 8.32
CA SER A 64 -5.98 13.76 6.92
C SER A 64 -7.29 14.42 6.50
N ASN A 65 -8.25 14.58 7.42
CA ASN A 65 -9.59 15.11 7.12
C ASN A 65 -10.26 14.43 5.92
N ALA A 66 -10.17 13.11 5.87
CA ALA A 66 -10.56 12.29 4.73
C ALA A 66 -11.71 11.33 5.11
N PRO A 67 -12.97 11.77 5.08
CA PRO A 67 -14.11 10.90 5.31
C PRO A 67 -14.24 9.86 4.17
N ASN A 68 -14.76 8.68 4.51
CA ASN A 68 -14.93 7.57 3.57
C ASN A 68 -13.63 7.14 2.85
N TYR A 69 -12.49 7.35 3.51
CA TYR A 69 -11.17 7.08 2.93
C TYR A 69 -10.99 5.61 2.56
N PHE A 70 -11.24 4.73 3.53
CA PHE A 70 -10.92 3.31 3.35
C PHE A 70 -11.71 2.68 2.20
N ASN A 71 -13.00 2.95 2.13
CA ASN A 71 -13.83 2.46 1.03
C ASN A 71 -13.39 3.04 -0.32
N THR A 72 -13.09 4.32 -0.38
CA THR A 72 -12.62 4.99 -1.61
C THR A 72 -11.29 4.42 -2.08
N ALA A 73 -10.30 4.33 -1.19
CA ALA A 73 -8.97 3.84 -1.52
C ALA A 73 -8.98 2.36 -1.94
N THR A 74 -9.71 1.52 -1.22
CA THR A 74 -9.80 0.08 -1.53
C THR A 74 -10.56 -0.19 -2.83
N THR A 75 -11.60 0.59 -3.12
CA THR A 75 -12.32 0.52 -4.40
C THR A 75 -11.42 0.93 -5.56
N ALA A 76 -10.65 2.01 -5.40
CA ALA A 76 -9.67 2.47 -6.37
C ALA A 76 -8.61 1.40 -6.66
N ILE A 77 -8.02 0.81 -5.63
CA ILE A 77 -7.02 -0.27 -5.76
C ILE A 77 -7.58 -1.47 -6.53
N LYS A 78 -8.78 -1.92 -6.19
CA LYS A 78 -9.44 -3.03 -6.91
C LYS A 78 -9.70 -2.68 -8.38
N THR A 79 -10.06 -1.43 -8.68
CA THR A 79 -10.29 -0.95 -10.04
C THR A 79 -8.98 -0.91 -10.83
N MET A 80 -7.89 -0.42 -10.23
CA MET A 80 -6.55 -0.43 -10.83
C MET A 80 -6.11 -1.86 -11.15
N TYR A 81 -6.27 -2.78 -10.19
CA TYR A 81 -5.94 -4.20 -10.41
C TYR A 81 -6.75 -4.83 -11.55
N LYS A 82 -8.05 -4.53 -11.65
CA LYS A 82 -8.88 -5.02 -12.76
C LYS A 82 -8.40 -4.53 -14.12
N GLN A 83 -7.71 -3.40 -14.19
CA GLN A 83 -7.17 -2.87 -15.44
C GLN A 83 -5.86 -3.55 -15.87
N VAL A 84 -4.95 -3.79 -14.94
CA VAL A 84 -3.59 -4.25 -15.25
C VAL A 84 -3.35 -5.72 -14.94
N GLY A 85 -4.20 -6.33 -14.12
CA GLY A 85 -4.07 -7.73 -13.70
C GLY A 85 -2.90 -7.99 -12.75
N PRO A 86 -2.49 -9.27 -12.60
CA PRO A 86 -1.35 -9.65 -11.79
C PRO A 86 -0.07 -8.96 -12.25
N TYR A 87 0.81 -8.62 -11.31
CA TYR A 87 2.05 -7.95 -11.66
C TYR A 87 2.95 -8.84 -12.53
N GLN A 88 3.67 -8.20 -13.43
CA GLN A 88 4.61 -8.85 -14.35
C GLN A 88 5.99 -8.23 -14.22
N ILE A 89 6.99 -9.11 -14.11
CA ILE A 89 8.40 -8.76 -14.03
C ILE A 89 9.09 -9.28 -15.29
N ASP A 90 9.98 -8.49 -15.88
CA ASP A 90 10.75 -8.90 -17.04
C ASP A 90 11.95 -9.78 -16.67
N GLU A 91 12.68 -10.24 -17.67
CA GLU A 91 13.89 -11.06 -17.54
C GLU A 91 15.03 -10.41 -16.73
N ASN A 92 15.02 -9.08 -16.61
CA ASN A 92 15.98 -8.31 -15.83
C ASN A 92 15.50 -8.02 -14.40
N GLY A 93 14.32 -8.55 -13.99
CA GLY A 93 13.73 -8.30 -12.67
C GLY A 93 13.01 -6.95 -12.54
N LEU A 94 12.74 -6.25 -13.65
CA LEU A 94 12.05 -4.97 -13.65
C LEU A 94 10.53 -5.16 -13.77
N LEU A 95 9.78 -4.39 -12.99
CA LEU A 95 8.32 -4.41 -13.05
C LEU A 95 7.83 -3.79 -14.37
N LYS A 96 7.06 -4.56 -15.13
CA LYS A 96 6.43 -4.14 -16.40
C LYS A 96 5.02 -3.64 -16.21
N SER A 97 4.25 -4.32 -15.41
CA SER A 97 2.86 -3.97 -15.12
C SER A 97 2.43 -4.48 -13.76
N GLY A 98 1.40 -3.88 -13.20
CA GLY A 98 0.82 -4.32 -11.95
C GLY A 98 0.47 -3.19 -10.99
N VAL A 99 0.05 -3.56 -9.80
CA VAL A 99 -0.26 -2.65 -8.69
C VAL A 99 0.72 -2.87 -7.56
N ILE A 100 1.34 -1.77 -7.08
CA ILE A 100 2.14 -1.76 -5.86
C ILE A 100 1.39 -0.93 -4.83
N ILE A 101 0.82 -1.58 -3.84
CA ILE A 101 0.14 -0.91 -2.73
C ILE A 101 1.20 -0.42 -1.75
N ARG A 102 1.28 0.89 -1.55
CA ARG A 102 2.23 1.52 -0.61
C ARG A 102 1.53 1.81 0.70
N HIS A 103 2.20 1.52 1.80
CA HIS A 103 1.74 1.84 3.15
C HIS A 103 2.87 2.43 3.98
N LEU A 104 2.61 3.57 4.61
CA LEU A 104 3.55 4.21 5.53
C LEU A 104 3.18 3.85 6.96
N LEU A 105 4.06 3.16 7.65
CA LEU A 105 3.93 2.89 9.07
C LEU A 105 4.04 4.21 9.85
N LEU A 106 3.02 4.50 10.65
CA LEU A 106 3.00 5.65 11.56
C LEU A 106 3.27 5.18 12.99
N PRO A 107 3.96 6.00 13.82
CA PRO A 107 4.21 5.64 15.22
C PRO A 107 2.89 5.49 15.98
N ASN A 108 2.83 4.55 16.90
CA ASN A 108 1.65 4.20 17.70
C ASN A 108 0.43 3.70 16.90
N MET A 109 0.60 3.41 15.61
CA MET A 109 -0.49 2.96 14.73
C MET A 109 -0.26 1.54 14.18
N LEU A 110 0.31 0.68 14.99
CA LEU A 110 0.60 -0.72 14.61
C LEU A 110 -0.67 -1.43 14.11
N GLU A 111 -1.77 -1.35 14.86
CA GLU A 111 -3.04 -2.00 14.50
C GLU A 111 -3.58 -1.54 13.14
N ASN A 112 -3.42 -0.26 12.81
CA ASN A 112 -3.77 0.25 11.50
C ASN A 112 -3.02 -0.48 10.39
N THR A 113 -1.71 -0.64 10.56
CA THR A 113 -0.85 -1.34 9.59
C THR A 113 -1.22 -2.82 9.48
N LEU A 114 -1.45 -3.51 10.59
CA LEU A 114 -1.85 -4.92 10.59
C LEU A 114 -3.18 -5.13 9.85
N ARG A 115 -4.16 -4.24 10.04
CA ARG A 115 -5.44 -4.32 9.32
C ARG A 115 -5.30 -4.04 7.82
N VAL A 116 -4.39 -3.14 7.43
CA VAL A 116 -4.07 -2.93 6.01
C VAL A 116 -3.49 -4.20 5.39
N ILE A 117 -2.56 -4.85 6.07
CA ILE A 117 -1.97 -6.13 5.64
C ILE A 117 -3.05 -7.20 5.52
N ASP A 118 -3.90 -7.34 6.54
CA ASP A 118 -5.01 -8.30 6.52
C ASP A 118 -5.96 -8.06 5.36
N TRP A 119 -6.32 -6.79 5.10
CA TRP A 119 -7.17 -6.46 3.95
C TRP A 119 -6.54 -6.88 2.63
N ILE A 120 -5.23 -6.66 2.44
CA ILE A 120 -4.52 -7.08 1.23
C ILE A 120 -4.57 -8.61 1.10
N ALA A 121 -4.26 -9.33 2.19
CA ALA A 121 -4.29 -10.80 2.23
C ALA A 121 -5.67 -11.40 1.96
N ASP A 122 -6.74 -10.71 2.41
CA ASP A 122 -8.11 -11.17 2.23
C ASP A 122 -8.65 -10.91 0.81
N ASN A 123 -8.06 -9.97 0.08
CA ASN A 123 -8.58 -9.53 -1.23
C ASN A 123 -7.71 -9.90 -2.43
N PHE A 124 -6.46 -10.30 -2.20
CA PHE A 124 -5.52 -10.66 -3.27
C PHE A 124 -4.81 -11.97 -2.95
N GLU A 125 -4.63 -12.79 -3.96
CA GLU A 125 -3.81 -14.00 -3.85
C GLU A 125 -2.32 -13.66 -4.04
N PRO A 126 -1.39 -14.50 -3.54
CA PRO A 126 0.03 -14.35 -3.82
C PRO A 126 0.32 -14.19 -5.33
N GLY A 127 1.15 -13.23 -5.69
CA GLY A 127 1.50 -12.95 -7.08
C GLY A 127 0.55 -11.99 -7.81
N GLN A 128 -0.50 -11.50 -7.15
CA GLN A 128 -1.43 -10.57 -7.78
C GLN A 128 -1.02 -9.11 -7.63
N VAL A 129 -0.63 -8.70 -6.42
CA VAL A 129 -0.18 -7.33 -6.13
C VAL A 129 1.13 -7.35 -5.38
N LEU A 130 1.88 -6.24 -5.46
CA LEU A 130 3.03 -6.00 -4.61
C LEU A 130 2.63 -5.10 -3.45
N PHE A 131 3.24 -5.32 -2.29
CA PHE A 131 3.08 -4.48 -1.12
C PHE A 131 4.40 -3.81 -0.75
N SER A 132 4.39 -2.50 -0.55
CA SER A 132 5.56 -1.71 -0.14
C SER A 132 5.29 -1.08 1.22
N LEU A 133 5.89 -1.66 2.25
CA LEU A 133 5.89 -1.09 3.59
C LEU A 133 7.00 -0.05 3.70
N MET A 134 6.63 1.19 4.00
CA MET A 134 7.56 2.29 4.26
C MET A 134 7.57 2.59 5.76
N HIS A 135 8.75 2.79 6.34
CA HIS A 135 8.92 3.12 7.76
C HIS A 135 9.64 4.45 7.99
N GLN A 136 10.05 5.13 6.92
CA GLN A 136 10.75 6.41 7.00
C GLN A 136 9.76 7.58 7.22
N TYR A 137 8.98 7.47 8.28
CA TYR A 137 8.08 8.56 8.67
C TYR A 137 8.85 9.67 9.39
N ILE A 138 8.71 10.87 8.91
CA ILE A 138 9.22 12.09 9.55
C ILE A 138 8.01 12.98 9.85
N PRO A 139 7.79 13.34 11.13
CA PRO A 139 6.70 14.26 11.48
C PRO A 139 6.85 15.58 10.74
N CYS A 140 5.78 16.04 10.09
CA CYS A 140 5.76 17.33 9.39
C CYS A 140 4.33 17.89 9.39
N GLY A 141 4.22 19.19 9.06
CA GLY A 141 2.95 19.88 8.98
C GLY A 141 2.17 19.79 10.30
N ARG A 142 0.94 19.29 10.23
CA ARG A 142 0.06 19.20 11.40
C ARG A 142 0.40 18.07 12.37
N ALA A 143 1.44 17.27 12.13
CA ALA A 143 1.83 16.20 13.05
C ALA A 143 2.12 16.70 14.47
N ALA A 144 2.60 17.94 14.62
CA ALA A 144 2.81 18.58 15.92
C ALA A 144 1.53 18.71 16.77
N GLU A 145 0.35 18.71 16.14
CA GLU A 145 -0.95 18.77 16.83
C GLU A 145 -1.34 17.42 17.45
N TYR A 146 -0.65 16.33 17.08
CA TYR A 146 -0.93 14.95 17.47
C TYR A 146 0.30 14.30 18.11
N PRO A 147 0.49 14.44 19.43
CA PRO A 147 1.68 13.94 20.12
C PRO A 147 2.00 12.48 19.84
N GLU A 148 0.98 11.65 19.63
CA GLU A 148 1.10 10.21 19.37
C GLU A 148 1.83 9.89 18.05
N ILE A 149 1.76 10.78 17.05
CA ILE A 149 2.47 10.63 15.77
C ILE A 149 3.56 11.68 15.56
N ASN A 150 3.83 12.52 16.57
CA ASN A 150 4.86 13.56 16.47
C ASN A 150 6.25 13.02 16.86
N ARG A 151 6.61 11.87 16.33
CA ARG A 151 7.93 11.24 16.47
C ARG A 151 8.18 10.29 15.29
N VAL A 152 9.39 9.81 15.16
CA VAL A 152 9.70 8.74 14.19
C VAL A 152 9.21 7.37 14.68
N VAL A 153 9.07 6.44 13.76
CA VAL A 153 8.77 5.03 14.06
C VAL A 153 9.98 4.41 14.76
N THR A 154 9.74 3.64 15.81
CA THR A 154 10.81 2.92 16.51
C THR A 154 11.18 1.63 15.79
N ALA A 155 12.41 1.15 16.02
CA ALA A 155 12.84 -0.16 15.50
C ALA A 155 11.92 -1.30 15.97
N GLU A 156 11.43 -1.23 17.21
CA GLU A 156 10.53 -2.23 17.78
C GLU A 156 9.16 -2.24 17.04
N GLU A 157 8.60 -1.07 16.76
CA GLU A 157 7.35 -0.96 15.99
C GLU A 157 7.50 -1.57 14.60
N TYR A 158 8.60 -1.27 13.93
CA TYR A 158 8.89 -1.82 12.61
C TYR A 158 9.08 -3.34 12.64
N GLN A 159 9.88 -3.85 13.58
CA GLN A 159 10.12 -5.30 13.75
C GLN A 159 8.83 -6.09 13.99
N LYS A 160 7.89 -5.54 14.77
CA LYS A 160 6.58 -6.17 14.99
C LYS A 160 5.80 -6.34 13.70
N VAL A 161 5.84 -5.33 12.81
CA VAL A 161 5.20 -5.40 11.50
C VAL A 161 5.91 -6.41 10.60
N GLU A 162 7.25 -6.39 10.54
CA GLU A 162 8.02 -7.37 9.77
C GLU A 162 7.71 -8.80 10.19
N GLN A 163 7.67 -9.06 11.50
CA GLN A 163 7.33 -10.38 12.03
C GLN A 163 5.90 -10.79 11.66
N TYR A 164 4.96 -9.85 11.73
CA TYR A 164 3.58 -10.11 11.32
C TYR A 164 3.49 -10.46 9.83
N LEU A 165 4.16 -9.68 8.97
CA LEU A 165 4.25 -9.95 7.54
C LEU A 165 4.84 -11.33 7.26
N PHE A 166 5.94 -11.68 7.92
CA PHE A 166 6.58 -12.99 7.76
C PHE A 166 5.65 -14.14 8.15
N ASN A 167 4.87 -13.96 9.23
CA ASN A 167 3.94 -14.98 9.73
C ASN A 167 2.62 -15.02 8.93
N SER A 168 2.28 -13.93 8.24
CA SER A 168 1.06 -13.85 7.41
C SER A 168 1.28 -14.40 6.01
N GLY A 169 2.50 -14.68 5.68
CA GLY A 169 2.77 -15.14 4.40
C GLY A 169 3.98 -15.46 3.82
#